data_65ea490657f8ebbbc7cec63424f71d78
#
_entry.id   65ea490657f8ebbbc7cec63424f71d78
#
_cell.length_a   1.000
_cell.length_b   1.000
_cell.length_c   1.000
_cell.angle_alpha   90.00
_cell.angle_beta   90.00
_cell.angle_gamma   90.00
#
_symmetry.space_group_name_H-M   'P 1'
#
loop_
_entity.id
_entity.type
_entity.pdbx_description
1 polymer ?
#
loop_
_entity_poly.entity_id
_entity_poly.type
_entity_poly.pdbx_seq_one_letter_code
_entity_poly.pdbx_strand_id
1 'polypeptide(L)'
;MPKVDIKAMIKDLKKNELTELISVAQEVLSTLFNSSEIRDNVKESRFSKGYECPKCQCKDVNKNGKSNGRQRYICKRCRTSFDEFTMSPFSNTKLGLDKWLKYCELMILGLSIRKCAEEIGVGVKTSFYMRHRILDVINLSLKNDKVEGIVEVD
;
A
#
# COMPACT_ATOMS: atom_id res chain seq x y z
N MET A 1 12.16 8.45 -24.67
CA MET A 1 11.40 9.68 -24.37
C MET A 1 12.32 10.63 -23.65
N PRO A 2 12.41 11.94 -24.03
CA PRO A 2 13.26 12.89 -23.31
C PRO A 2 12.77 13.03 -21.85
N LYS A 3 13.69 12.88 -20.89
CA LYS A 3 13.38 13.15 -19.48
C LYS A 3 13.12 14.66 -19.34
N VAL A 4 11.86 15.02 -19.12
CA VAL A 4 11.47 16.41 -18.84
C VAL A 4 12.02 16.74 -17.45
N ASP A 5 12.83 17.77 -17.33
CA ASP A 5 13.32 18.25 -16.03
C ASP A 5 12.23 19.05 -15.33
N ILE A 6 11.37 18.31 -14.62
CA ILE A 6 10.25 18.87 -13.85
C ILE A 6 10.73 19.89 -12.81
N LYS A 7 11.95 19.71 -12.24
CA LYS A 7 12.51 20.64 -11.25
C LYS A 7 12.84 22.01 -11.85
N ALA A 8 13.30 22.05 -13.10
CA ALA A 8 13.54 23.31 -13.79
C ALA A 8 12.22 24.03 -14.05
N MET A 9 11.20 23.32 -14.54
CA MET A 9 9.88 23.92 -14.82
C MET A 9 9.21 24.49 -13.57
N ILE A 10 9.34 23.82 -12.40
CA ILE A 10 8.73 24.28 -11.14
C ILE A 10 9.38 25.56 -10.60
N LYS A 11 10.68 25.77 -10.86
CA LYS A 11 11.40 26.96 -10.35
C LYS A 11 10.90 28.29 -10.94
N ASP A 12 10.35 28.26 -12.14
CA ASP A 12 9.89 29.47 -12.85
C ASP A 12 8.41 29.78 -12.57
N LEU A 13 7.71 28.96 -11.80
CA LEU A 13 6.30 29.15 -11.47
C LEU A 13 6.11 30.21 -10.38
N LYS A 14 5.08 31.06 -10.54
CA LYS A 14 4.65 32.03 -9.53
C LYS A 14 3.99 31.30 -8.34
N LYS A 15 3.94 31.96 -7.19
CA LYS A 15 3.36 31.42 -5.95
C LYS A 15 1.95 30.86 -6.13
N ASN A 16 1.09 31.53 -6.90
CA ASN A 16 -0.29 31.08 -7.14
C ASN A 16 -0.32 29.80 -7.99
N GLU A 17 0.52 29.70 -9.01
CA GLU A 17 0.66 28.53 -9.88
C GLU A 17 1.21 27.34 -9.11
N LEU A 18 2.14 27.56 -8.19
CA LEU A 18 2.65 26.53 -7.27
C LEU A 18 1.55 26.01 -6.35
N THR A 19 0.70 26.90 -5.82
CA THR A 19 -0.42 26.51 -4.95
C THR A 19 -1.44 25.66 -5.71
N GLU A 20 -1.76 26.05 -6.94
CA GLU A 20 -2.66 25.29 -7.82
C GLU A 20 -2.07 23.93 -8.17
N LEU A 21 -0.79 23.87 -8.52
CA LEU A 21 -0.09 22.62 -8.82
C LEU A 21 -0.06 21.67 -7.62
N ILE A 22 0.14 22.17 -6.40
CA ILE A 22 0.05 21.38 -5.17
C ILE A 22 -1.35 20.84 -4.99
N SER A 23 -2.40 21.65 -5.21
CA SER A 23 -3.80 21.21 -5.08
C SER A 23 -4.12 20.10 -6.06
N VAL A 24 -3.75 20.24 -7.32
CA VAL A 24 -3.95 19.21 -8.36
C VAL A 24 -3.17 17.93 -8.04
N ALA A 25 -1.91 18.08 -7.59
CA ALA A 25 -1.12 16.92 -7.20
C ALA A 25 -1.74 16.16 -6.01
N GLN A 26 -2.30 16.87 -5.02
CA GLN A 26 -3.00 16.26 -3.89
C GLN A 26 -4.30 15.55 -4.33
N GLU A 27 -5.04 16.13 -5.27
CA GLU A 27 -6.24 15.51 -5.84
C GLU A 27 -5.89 14.21 -6.59
N VAL A 28 -4.87 14.24 -7.44
CA VAL A 28 -4.38 13.04 -8.15
C VAL A 28 -3.93 11.96 -7.16
N LEU A 29 -3.17 12.34 -6.12
CA LEU A 29 -2.75 11.41 -5.08
C LEU A 29 -3.95 10.79 -4.34
N SER A 30 -4.97 11.59 -4.00
CA SER A 30 -6.17 11.08 -3.33
C SER A 30 -6.96 10.10 -4.20
N THR A 31 -6.97 10.32 -5.52
CA THR A 31 -7.59 9.40 -6.48
C THR A 31 -6.81 8.08 -6.57
N LEU A 32 -5.48 8.14 -6.64
CA LEU A 32 -4.61 6.96 -6.68
C LEU A 32 -4.69 6.11 -5.40
N PHE A 33 -4.99 6.74 -4.26
CA PHE A 33 -5.11 6.07 -2.96
C PHE A 33 -6.57 5.82 -2.51
N ASN A 34 -7.51 5.69 -3.46
CA ASN A 34 -8.88 5.34 -3.14
C ASN A 34 -8.95 3.94 -2.51
N SER A 35 -9.28 3.89 -1.23
CA SER A 35 -9.27 2.66 -0.43
C SER A 35 -10.28 1.61 -0.89
N SER A 36 -11.44 2.01 -1.42
CA SER A 36 -12.46 1.10 -1.94
C SER A 36 -11.99 0.41 -3.22
N GLU A 37 -11.48 1.17 -4.17
CA GLU A 37 -10.98 0.66 -5.43
C GLU A 37 -9.76 -0.25 -5.24
N ILE A 38 -8.82 0.15 -4.41
CA ILE A 38 -7.65 -0.68 -4.09
C ILE A 38 -8.08 -2.00 -3.43
N ARG A 39 -9.07 -1.97 -2.54
CA ARG A 39 -9.60 -3.20 -1.93
C ARG A 39 -10.21 -4.12 -2.98
N ASP A 40 -11.02 -3.59 -3.89
CA ASP A 40 -11.68 -4.38 -4.92
C ASP A 40 -10.65 -4.99 -5.88
N ASN A 41 -9.66 -4.22 -6.31
CA ASN A 41 -8.55 -4.69 -7.13
C ASN A 41 -7.73 -5.81 -6.44
N VAL A 42 -7.42 -5.65 -5.16
CA VAL A 42 -6.72 -6.69 -4.37
C VAL A 42 -7.56 -7.95 -4.26
N LYS A 43 -8.87 -7.83 -4.03
CA LYS A 43 -9.80 -8.95 -3.93
C LYS A 43 -9.93 -9.67 -5.27
N GLU A 44 -10.10 -8.95 -6.36
CA GLU A 44 -10.16 -9.52 -7.72
C GLU A 44 -8.87 -10.24 -8.07
N SER A 45 -7.73 -9.60 -7.89
CA SER A 45 -6.42 -10.20 -8.16
C SER A 45 -6.21 -11.49 -7.35
N ARG A 46 -6.54 -11.46 -6.04
CA ARG A 46 -6.34 -12.60 -5.16
C ARG A 46 -7.24 -13.79 -5.48
N PHE A 47 -8.48 -13.52 -5.86
CA PHE A 47 -9.49 -14.54 -6.11
C PHE A 47 -9.77 -14.76 -7.60
N SER A 48 -8.95 -14.22 -8.50
CA SER A 48 -9.07 -14.38 -9.95
C SER A 48 -9.05 -15.86 -10.40
N LYS A 49 -8.29 -16.70 -9.68
CA LYS A 49 -8.19 -18.16 -9.92
C LYS A 49 -9.12 -18.98 -9.01
N GLY A 50 -10.06 -18.30 -8.31
CA GLY A 50 -10.91 -18.91 -7.30
C GLY A 50 -10.38 -18.76 -5.87
N TYR A 51 -11.15 -19.25 -4.91
CA TYR A 51 -10.78 -19.17 -3.50
C TYR A 51 -9.79 -20.27 -3.13
N GLU A 52 -8.52 -19.96 -3.08
CA GLU A 52 -7.46 -20.89 -2.67
C GLU A 52 -6.90 -20.53 -1.30
N CYS A 53 -6.64 -21.56 -0.48
CA CYS A 53 -6.01 -21.37 0.82
C CYS A 53 -4.55 -20.92 0.64
N PRO A 54 -4.11 -19.78 1.23
CA PRO A 54 -2.75 -19.30 1.09
C PRO A 54 -1.70 -20.20 1.74
N LYS A 55 -2.11 -21.12 2.64
CA LYS A 55 -1.19 -22.00 3.35
C LYS A 55 -0.99 -23.36 2.65
N CYS A 56 -2.07 -23.97 2.15
CA CYS A 56 -2.01 -25.33 1.60
C CYS A 56 -2.58 -25.43 0.18
N GLN A 57 -2.93 -24.30 -0.45
CA GLN A 57 -3.44 -24.19 -1.83
C GLN A 57 -4.72 -25.02 -2.11
N CYS A 58 -5.39 -25.48 -1.05
CA CYS A 58 -6.64 -26.20 -1.17
C CYS A 58 -7.76 -25.26 -1.62
N LYS A 59 -8.59 -25.69 -2.58
CA LYS A 59 -9.74 -24.92 -3.10
C LYS A 59 -11.01 -25.14 -2.29
N ASP A 60 -11.03 -26.12 -1.39
CA ASP A 60 -12.19 -26.38 -0.54
C ASP A 60 -12.23 -25.42 0.65
N VAL A 61 -12.91 -24.28 0.40
CA VAL A 61 -12.93 -23.11 1.28
C VAL A 61 -14.37 -22.72 1.57
N ASN A 62 -14.68 -22.45 2.82
CA ASN A 62 -15.96 -21.91 3.25
C ASN A 62 -15.86 -20.45 3.68
N LYS A 63 -16.95 -19.69 3.53
CA LYS A 63 -17.10 -18.39 4.17
C LYS A 63 -17.15 -18.56 5.69
N ASN A 64 -16.41 -17.72 6.43
CA ASN A 64 -16.29 -17.79 7.89
C ASN A 64 -16.59 -16.41 8.53
N GLY A 65 -17.79 -15.89 8.27
CA GLY A 65 -18.23 -14.62 8.80
C GLY A 65 -17.44 -13.41 8.30
N LYS A 66 -17.68 -12.25 8.93
CA LYS A 66 -16.98 -11.00 8.62
C LYS A 66 -16.20 -10.51 9.84
N SER A 67 -15.08 -9.86 9.61
CA SER A 67 -14.30 -9.16 10.63
C SER A 67 -13.80 -7.82 10.07
N ASN A 68 -14.05 -6.74 10.80
CA ASN A 68 -13.72 -5.36 10.38
C ASN A 68 -14.25 -5.02 8.96
N GLY A 69 -15.49 -5.43 8.67
CA GLY A 69 -16.13 -5.23 7.35
C GLY A 69 -15.58 -6.11 6.22
N ARG A 70 -14.63 -7.01 6.48
CA ARG A 70 -14.00 -7.92 5.51
C ARG A 70 -14.58 -9.31 5.61
N GLN A 71 -14.83 -9.95 4.46
CA GLN A 71 -15.24 -11.35 4.42
C GLN A 71 -14.06 -12.25 4.76
N ARG A 72 -14.22 -13.12 5.75
CA ARG A 72 -13.24 -14.14 6.10
C ARG A 72 -13.61 -15.47 5.46
N TYR A 73 -12.59 -16.26 5.19
CA TYR A 73 -12.70 -17.61 4.64
C TYR A 73 -11.95 -18.59 5.53
N ILE A 74 -12.37 -19.84 5.55
CA ILE A 74 -11.70 -20.93 6.26
C ILE A 74 -11.47 -22.11 5.33
N CYS A 75 -10.24 -22.60 5.30
CA CYS A 75 -9.89 -23.81 4.57
C CYS A 75 -10.40 -25.04 5.30
N LYS A 76 -11.12 -25.95 4.62
CA LYS A 76 -11.60 -27.18 5.23
C LYS A 76 -10.46 -28.15 5.55
N ARG A 77 -9.39 -28.15 4.73
CA ARG A 77 -8.25 -29.06 4.89
C ARG A 77 -7.34 -28.69 6.07
N CYS A 78 -6.84 -27.47 6.13
CA CYS A 78 -5.87 -27.05 7.15
C CYS A 78 -6.44 -26.13 8.23
N ARG A 79 -7.74 -25.83 8.19
CA ARG A 79 -8.46 -24.98 9.14
C ARG A 79 -7.91 -23.54 9.25
N THR A 80 -7.03 -23.13 8.37
CA THR A 80 -6.50 -21.75 8.34
C THR A 80 -7.60 -20.79 7.91
N SER A 81 -7.81 -19.73 8.69
CA SER A 81 -8.70 -18.63 8.34
C SER A 81 -7.91 -17.53 7.62
N PHE A 82 -8.48 -16.97 6.56
CA PHE A 82 -7.84 -15.93 5.74
C PHE A 82 -8.86 -14.96 5.16
N ASP A 83 -8.39 -13.81 4.71
CA ASP A 83 -9.15 -12.77 4.02
C ASP A 83 -8.36 -12.24 2.81
N GLU A 84 -8.87 -11.21 2.13
CA GLU A 84 -8.24 -10.58 0.97
C GLU A 84 -6.83 -10.04 1.26
N PHE A 85 -6.53 -9.65 2.50
CA PHE A 85 -5.23 -9.11 2.90
C PHE A 85 -4.29 -10.09 3.59
N THR A 86 -4.69 -11.34 3.75
CA THR A 86 -3.80 -12.36 4.37
C THR A 86 -2.50 -12.51 3.57
N MET A 87 -1.36 -12.51 4.24
CA MET A 87 0.00 -12.48 3.65
C MET A 87 0.34 -11.19 2.89
N SER A 88 -0.40 -10.11 3.10
CA SER A 88 -0.04 -8.77 2.62
C SER A 88 0.52 -7.91 3.77
N PRO A 89 1.11 -6.73 3.47
CA PRO A 89 1.53 -5.79 4.50
C PRO A 89 0.40 -5.37 5.44
N PHE A 90 -0.84 -5.46 4.97
CA PHE A 90 -2.05 -5.08 5.71
C PHE A 90 -2.66 -6.24 6.52
N SER A 91 -2.02 -7.42 6.54
CA SER A 91 -2.49 -8.56 7.33
C SER A 91 -2.36 -8.30 8.83
N ASN A 92 -3.25 -8.88 9.64
CA ASN A 92 -3.20 -8.84 11.10
C ASN A 92 -3.08 -7.43 11.72
N THR A 93 -3.62 -6.41 11.06
CA THR A 93 -3.67 -5.04 11.57
C THR A 93 -5.07 -4.69 12.04
N LYS A 94 -5.14 -3.90 13.12
CA LYS A 94 -6.39 -3.27 13.59
C LYS A 94 -6.68 -1.95 12.86
N LEU A 95 -5.69 -1.41 12.16
CA LEU A 95 -5.83 -0.16 11.42
C LEU A 95 -6.60 -0.41 10.12
N GLY A 96 -7.49 0.52 9.78
CA GLY A 96 -8.19 0.53 8.50
C GLY A 96 -7.23 0.72 7.32
N LEU A 97 -7.64 0.28 6.14
CA LEU A 97 -6.87 0.44 4.91
C LEU A 97 -6.59 1.92 4.61
N ASP A 98 -7.56 2.80 4.88
CA ASP A 98 -7.41 4.25 4.68
C ASP A 98 -6.19 4.83 5.40
N LYS A 99 -5.95 4.42 6.66
CA LYS A 99 -4.77 4.85 7.41
C LYS A 99 -3.47 4.34 6.79
N TRP A 100 -3.47 3.14 6.24
CA TRP A 100 -2.31 2.58 5.55
C TRP A 100 -2.00 3.32 4.26
N LEU A 101 -3.02 3.63 3.46
CA LEU A 101 -2.87 4.37 2.22
C LEU A 101 -2.40 5.80 2.47
N LYS A 102 -3.00 6.48 3.46
CA LYS A 102 -2.53 7.80 3.89
C LYS A 102 -1.08 7.76 4.37
N TYR A 103 -0.68 6.70 5.06
CA TYR A 103 0.71 6.51 5.46
C TYR A 103 1.65 6.36 4.25
N CYS A 104 1.26 5.60 3.23
CA CYS A 104 2.02 5.48 1.98
C CYS A 104 2.18 6.83 1.28
N GLU A 105 1.12 7.62 1.19
CA GLU A 105 1.15 8.98 0.65
C GLU A 105 2.17 9.85 1.39
N LEU A 106 2.12 9.88 2.73
CA LEU A 106 3.04 10.65 3.54
C LEU A 106 4.50 10.17 3.40
N MET A 107 4.71 8.86 3.21
CA MET A 107 6.04 8.31 2.90
C MET A 107 6.58 8.80 1.56
N ILE A 108 5.75 8.82 0.52
CA ILE A 108 6.12 9.32 -0.81
C ILE A 108 6.49 10.80 -0.75
N LEU A 109 5.78 11.58 0.07
CA LEU A 109 6.09 12.98 0.34
C LEU A 109 7.36 13.18 1.20
N GLY A 110 8.03 12.11 1.61
CA GLY A 110 9.29 12.17 2.34
C GLY A 110 9.16 12.51 3.83
N LEU A 111 7.96 12.42 4.43
CA LEU A 111 7.76 12.74 5.84
C LEU A 111 8.47 11.74 6.76
N SER A 112 8.98 12.27 7.88
CA SER A 112 9.60 11.45 8.93
C SER A 112 8.57 10.54 9.62
N ILE A 113 9.04 9.46 10.26
CA ILE A 113 8.19 8.52 11.03
C ILE A 113 7.35 9.24 12.08
N ARG A 114 7.92 10.23 12.77
CA ARG A 114 7.21 11.01 13.81
C ARG A 114 6.10 11.86 13.21
N LYS A 115 6.36 12.53 12.11
CA LYS A 115 5.36 13.32 11.38
C LYS A 115 4.24 12.44 10.83
N CYS A 116 4.57 11.30 10.21
CA CYS A 116 3.55 10.34 9.76
C CYS A 116 2.69 9.83 10.91
N ALA A 117 3.28 9.57 12.08
CA ALA A 117 2.54 9.14 13.28
C ALA A 117 1.52 10.19 13.73
N GLU A 118 1.93 11.45 13.75
CA GLU A 118 1.11 12.60 14.12
C GLU A 118 -0.07 12.76 13.15
N GLU A 119 0.20 12.79 11.84
CA GLU A 119 -0.79 13.00 10.78
C GLU A 119 -1.90 11.92 10.74
N ILE A 120 -1.55 10.65 10.97
CA ILE A 120 -2.52 9.56 10.95
C ILE A 120 -3.10 9.20 12.32
N GLY A 121 -2.65 9.89 13.38
CA GLY A 121 -3.12 9.67 14.75
C GLY A 121 -2.78 8.28 15.30
N VAL A 122 -1.50 7.87 15.21
CA VAL A 122 -0.99 6.62 15.78
C VAL A 122 0.29 6.85 16.58
N GLY A 123 0.63 5.90 17.44
CA GLY A 123 1.91 5.97 18.17
C GLY A 123 3.12 5.83 17.23
N VAL A 124 4.24 6.49 17.59
CA VAL A 124 5.50 6.45 16.80
C VAL A 124 5.98 5.01 16.55
N LYS A 125 5.82 4.13 17.54
CA LYS A 125 6.14 2.70 17.38
C LYS A 125 5.31 2.03 16.29
N THR A 126 4.01 2.33 16.22
CA THR A 126 3.11 1.82 15.17
C THR A 126 3.52 2.36 13.81
N SER A 127 3.81 3.65 13.70
CA SER A 127 4.31 4.30 12.47
C SER A 127 5.61 3.66 11.98
N PHE A 128 6.55 3.36 12.91
CA PHE A 128 7.77 2.64 12.59
C PHE A 128 7.49 1.25 11.99
N TYR A 129 6.62 0.45 12.61
CA TYR A 129 6.24 -0.86 12.08
C TYR A 129 5.54 -0.77 10.72
N MET A 130 4.68 0.24 10.51
CA MET A 130 4.01 0.45 9.22
C MET A 130 5.04 0.70 8.13
N ARG A 131 6.03 1.57 8.38
CA ARG A 131 7.10 1.87 7.43
C ARG A 131 7.91 0.64 7.05
N HIS A 132 8.35 -0.13 8.04
CA HIS A 132 9.11 -1.35 7.77
C HIS A 132 8.33 -2.37 6.96
N ARG A 133 7.05 -2.61 7.28
CA ARG A 133 6.22 -3.54 6.51
C ARG A 133 6.04 -3.13 5.05
N ILE A 134 5.92 -1.83 4.78
CA ILE A 134 5.82 -1.31 3.42
C ILE A 134 7.17 -1.48 2.70
N LEU A 135 8.27 -1.10 3.35
CA LEU A 135 9.62 -1.24 2.78
C LEU A 135 10.00 -2.70 2.51
N ASP A 136 9.60 -3.63 3.38
CA ASP A 136 9.83 -5.07 3.18
C ASP A 136 9.17 -5.57 1.88
N VAL A 137 7.95 -5.14 1.59
CA VAL A 137 7.25 -5.52 0.35
C VAL A 137 7.91 -4.88 -0.87
N ILE A 138 8.28 -3.61 -0.79
CA ILE A 138 9.01 -2.93 -1.86
C ILE A 138 10.34 -3.65 -2.14
N ASN A 139 11.08 -4.00 -1.09
CA ASN A 139 12.35 -4.72 -1.22
C ASN A 139 12.18 -6.12 -1.83
N LEU A 140 11.10 -6.84 -1.48
CA LEU A 140 10.79 -8.12 -2.09
C LEU A 140 10.43 -7.98 -3.58
N SER A 141 9.70 -6.94 -3.95
CA SER A 141 9.38 -6.64 -5.35
C SER A 141 10.64 -6.32 -6.15
N LEU A 142 11.51 -5.46 -5.61
CA LEU A 142 12.78 -5.07 -6.27
C LEU A 142 13.77 -6.23 -6.41
N LYS A 143 13.79 -7.19 -5.48
CA LYS A 143 14.65 -8.38 -5.59
C LYS A 143 14.24 -9.32 -6.72
N ASN A 144 13.00 -9.28 -7.13
CA ASN A 144 12.49 -10.08 -8.27
C ASN A 144 12.78 -9.42 -9.62
N ASP A 145 13.05 -8.11 -9.63
CA ASP A 145 13.45 -7.38 -10.82
C ASP A 145 14.98 -7.45 -10.94
N LYS A 146 15.48 -8.14 -11.96
CA LYS A 146 16.92 -8.12 -12.27
C LYS A 146 17.28 -6.70 -12.70
N VAL A 147 18.04 -6.01 -11.87
CA VAL A 147 18.63 -4.72 -12.24
C VAL A 147 19.81 -5.02 -13.16
N GLU A 148 19.63 -4.83 -14.46
CA GLU A 148 20.72 -4.87 -15.45
C GLU A 148 21.28 -3.45 -15.58
N GLY A 149 22.52 -3.24 -15.13
CA GLY A 149 23.22 -1.97 -15.24
C GLY A 149 24.28 -1.77 -14.15
N ILE A 150 25.12 -0.76 -14.35
CA ILE A 150 26.12 -0.32 -13.36
C ILE A 150 25.37 0.52 -12.32
N VAL A 151 25.37 0.08 -11.07
CA VAL A 151 24.83 0.84 -9.93
C VAL A 151 26.01 1.54 -9.26
N GLU A 152 26.13 2.85 -9.45
CA GLU A 152 27.03 3.68 -8.65
C GLU A 152 26.33 4.02 -7.33
N VAL A 153 26.99 3.70 -6.22
CA VAL A 153 26.56 4.06 -4.87
C VAL A 153 27.53 5.13 -4.38
N ASP A 154 27.04 6.39 -4.25
CA ASP A 154 27.75 7.47 -3.58
C ASP A 154 27.65 7.35 -2.06
#